data_bb860f9694186d3d09289c6f7725566a
#
_entry.id   bb860f9694186d3d09289c6f7725566a
#
_cell.length_a   1.000
_cell.length_b   1.000
_cell.length_c   1.000
_cell.angle_alpha   90.00
_cell.angle_beta   90.00
_cell.angle_gamma   90.00
#
_symmetry.space_group_name_H-M   'P 1'
#
loop_
_entity.id
_entity.type
_entity.pdbx_description
1 polymer ?
#
loop_
_entity_poly.entity_id
_entity_poly.type
_entity_poly.pdbx_seq_one_letter_code
_entity_poly.pdbx_strand_id
1 'polypeptide(L)'
;MSQTIKNAGRINQFREAVIRSLKGALPDVRDCGCQFGRFNLEELETQMLVAPAIRVAVLESRLNPVASGQMSADLHLGAFIITTGKERDVSSWLLAEAIAVLCHSGQLWGLTHLSAPREVQIEPIISAAIKQRGVSISVVEWHQDLHQLGHDIFCDEGQLKSGLISWDNEVGA
;
A
#
# COMPACT_ATOMS: atom_id res chain seq x y z
N MET A 1 -3.39 -19.17 0.44
CA MET A 1 -2.17 -18.65 -0.19
C MET A 1 -0.97 -18.91 0.68
N SER A 2 0.02 -19.56 0.16
CA SER A 2 1.27 -19.76 0.90
C SER A 2 1.89 -18.41 1.26
N GLN A 3 2.34 -18.26 2.51
CA GLN A 3 3.02 -17.06 3.01
C GLN A 3 4.24 -16.67 2.15
N THR A 4 4.82 -17.65 1.47
CA THR A 4 5.96 -17.51 0.55
C THR A 4 5.63 -16.61 -0.65
N ILE A 5 4.42 -16.70 -1.22
CA ILE A 5 4.03 -15.90 -2.39
C ILE A 5 3.79 -14.44 -2.00
N LYS A 6 3.18 -14.20 -0.83
CA LYS A 6 2.93 -12.83 -0.32
C LYS A 6 4.22 -12.04 -0.05
N ASN A 7 5.30 -12.74 0.26
CA ASN A 7 6.59 -12.15 0.59
C ASN A 7 7.58 -12.17 -0.59
N ALA A 8 7.17 -12.66 -1.75
CA ALA A 8 8.03 -12.65 -2.92
C ALA A 8 8.20 -11.25 -3.49
N GLY A 9 9.45 -10.88 -3.73
CA GLY A 9 9.81 -9.58 -4.27
C GLY A 9 9.77 -8.43 -3.26
N ARG A 10 10.71 -7.53 -3.39
CA ARG A 10 10.91 -6.41 -2.46
C ARG A 10 9.73 -5.44 -2.41
N ILE A 11 9.04 -5.21 -3.53
CA ILE A 11 7.88 -4.30 -3.59
C ILE A 11 6.72 -4.84 -2.76
N ASN A 12 6.42 -6.15 -2.88
CA ASN A 12 5.39 -6.77 -2.05
C ASN A 12 5.76 -6.78 -0.57
N GLN A 13 7.02 -7.11 -0.24
CA GLN A 13 7.52 -7.05 1.14
C GLN A 13 7.34 -5.67 1.74
N PHE A 14 7.64 -4.62 0.97
CA PHE A 14 7.49 -3.25 1.41
C PHE A 14 6.02 -2.90 1.68
N ARG A 15 5.12 -3.16 0.73
CA ARG A 15 3.68 -2.91 0.90
C ARG A 15 3.13 -3.64 2.14
N GLU A 16 3.46 -4.92 2.32
CA GLU A 16 3.02 -5.70 3.48
C GLU A 16 3.61 -5.19 4.80
N ALA A 17 4.83 -4.68 4.79
CA ALA A 17 5.45 -4.08 5.96
C ALA A 17 4.73 -2.77 6.37
N VAL A 18 4.37 -1.93 5.39
CA VAL A 18 3.55 -0.73 5.63
C VAL A 18 2.20 -1.11 6.23
N ILE A 19 1.48 -2.06 5.64
CA ILE A 19 0.18 -2.53 6.15
C ILE A 19 0.30 -3.02 7.60
N ARG A 20 1.31 -3.82 7.89
CA ARG A 20 1.55 -4.34 9.25
C ARG A 20 1.82 -3.22 10.25
N SER A 21 2.63 -2.24 9.86
CA SER A 21 2.95 -1.09 10.71
C SER A 21 1.72 -0.22 10.99
N LEU A 22 0.90 0.03 9.97
CA LEU A 22 -0.36 0.77 10.13
C LEU A 22 -1.35 0.03 11.03
N LYS A 23 -1.51 -1.28 10.86
CA LYS A 23 -2.34 -2.11 11.76
C LYS A 23 -1.89 -2.03 13.21
N GLY A 24 -0.59 -2.05 13.44
CA GLY A 24 -0.04 -1.94 14.79
C GLY A 24 -0.20 -0.57 15.43
N ALA A 25 -0.07 0.49 14.63
CA ALA A 25 -0.14 1.87 15.10
C ALA A 25 -1.58 2.41 15.22
N LEU A 26 -2.55 1.86 14.48
CA LEU A 26 -3.91 2.36 14.37
C LEU A 26 -4.92 1.25 14.76
N PRO A 27 -5.05 0.92 16.05
CA PRO A 27 -5.87 -0.22 16.49
C PRO A 27 -7.37 -0.05 16.22
N ASP A 28 -7.85 1.19 16.07
CA ASP A 28 -9.26 1.49 15.78
C ASP A 28 -9.64 1.27 14.31
N VAL A 29 -8.66 1.09 13.41
CA VAL A 29 -8.90 0.74 12.01
C VAL A 29 -9.32 -0.73 11.94
N ARG A 30 -10.54 -0.95 11.46
CA ARG A 30 -11.15 -2.28 11.42
C ARG A 30 -10.67 -3.14 10.27
N ASP A 31 -10.36 -2.51 9.15
CA ASP A 31 -9.94 -3.18 7.93
C ASP A 31 -8.73 -2.46 7.31
N CYS A 32 -7.60 -3.15 7.24
CA CYS A 32 -6.39 -2.62 6.65
C CYS A 32 -5.78 -3.68 5.73
N GLY A 33 -5.67 -3.37 4.46
CA GLY A 33 -5.21 -4.33 3.46
C GLY A 33 -4.57 -3.68 2.26
N CYS A 34 -4.19 -4.53 1.29
CA CYS A 34 -3.60 -4.08 0.04
C CYS A 34 -4.67 -3.65 -0.97
N GLN A 35 -4.23 -2.78 -1.88
CA GLN A 35 -4.97 -2.34 -3.05
C GLN A 35 -4.03 -2.40 -4.25
N PHE A 36 -4.56 -2.74 -5.42
CA PHE A 36 -3.84 -2.65 -6.68
C PHE A 36 -4.29 -1.38 -7.43
N GLY A 37 -3.37 -0.42 -7.54
CA GLY A 37 -3.66 0.88 -8.14
C GLY A 37 -4.46 1.82 -7.24
N ARG A 38 -4.98 2.91 -7.81
CA ARG A 38 -5.77 3.91 -7.07
C ARG A 38 -7.12 3.36 -6.65
N PHE A 39 -7.48 3.63 -5.40
CA PHE A 39 -8.81 3.32 -4.90
C PHE A 39 -9.85 4.24 -5.56
N ASN A 40 -10.94 3.66 -6.04
CA ASN A 40 -12.02 4.39 -6.72
C ASN A 40 -13.40 3.94 -6.22
N LEU A 41 -14.46 4.52 -6.79
CA LEU A 41 -15.83 4.21 -6.38
C LEU A 41 -16.25 2.77 -6.69
N GLU A 42 -15.76 2.19 -7.79
CA GLU A 42 -16.06 0.79 -8.16
C GLU A 42 -15.46 -0.18 -7.12
N GLU A 43 -14.26 0.11 -6.64
CA GLU A 43 -13.62 -0.65 -5.55
C GLU A 43 -14.43 -0.57 -4.26
N LEU A 44 -15.01 0.59 -3.96
CA LEU A 44 -15.89 0.75 -2.81
C LEU A 44 -17.16 -0.12 -2.93
N GLU A 45 -17.66 -0.30 -4.14
CA GLU A 45 -18.85 -1.10 -4.41
C GLU A 45 -18.59 -2.60 -4.35
N THR A 46 -17.43 -3.02 -4.83
CA THR A 46 -17.08 -4.44 -4.95
C THR A 46 -16.46 -5.01 -3.68
N GLN A 47 -15.75 -4.17 -2.90
CA GLN A 47 -15.12 -4.58 -1.65
C GLN A 47 -16.09 -4.40 -0.47
N MET A 48 -16.31 -5.46 0.28
CA MET A 48 -17.06 -5.39 1.55
C MET A 48 -16.16 -4.81 2.65
N LEU A 49 -15.97 -3.49 2.64
CA LEU A 49 -15.09 -2.80 3.59
C LEU A 49 -15.82 -2.53 4.90
N VAL A 50 -15.15 -2.78 6.00
CA VAL A 50 -15.64 -2.41 7.34
C VAL A 50 -14.90 -1.15 7.79
N ALA A 51 -15.56 0.00 7.68
CA ALA A 51 -14.99 1.29 8.06
C ALA A 51 -14.82 1.43 9.60
N PRO A 52 -13.79 2.14 10.09
CA PRO A 52 -12.72 2.77 9.32
C PRO A 52 -11.82 1.75 8.62
N ALA A 53 -11.50 1.98 7.34
CA ALA A 53 -10.68 1.09 6.56
C ALA A 53 -9.50 1.82 5.92
N ILE A 54 -8.38 1.11 5.71
CA ILE A 54 -7.21 1.61 5.00
C ILE A 54 -6.85 0.63 3.89
N ARG A 55 -6.57 1.16 2.69
CA ARG A 55 -6.06 0.40 1.55
C ARG A 55 -4.72 0.98 1.12
N VAL A 56 -3.66 0.15 1.17
CA VAL A 56 -2.31 0.55 0.78
C VAL A 56 -2.01 0.05 -0.61
N ALA A 57 -1.63 0.97 -1.48
CA ALA A 57 -1.27 0.70 -2.87
C ALA A 57 0.12 1.23 -3.21
N VAL A 58 0.81 0.53 -4.11
CA VAL A 58 1.89 1.09 -4.90
C VAL A 58 1.27 1.69 -6.16
N LEU A 59 1.34 3.00 -6.31
CA LEU A 59 0.69 3.74 -7.38
C LEU A 59 1.57 3.84 -8.63
N GLU A 60 2.87 3.97 -8.42
CA GLU A 60 3.88 4.04 -9.46
C GLU A 60 5.21 3.49 -8.95
N SER A 61 6.00 2.93 -9.83
CA SER A 61 7.37 2.50 -9.57
C SER A 61 8.28 2.95 -10.70
N ARG A 62 9.25 3.80 -10.40
CA ARG A 62 10.27 4.23 -11.37
C ARG A 62 11.58 3.53 -11.05
N LEU A 63 12.06 2.74 -12.00
CA LEU A 63 13.30 1.98 -11.85
C LEU A 63 14.51 2.87 -12.08
N ASN A 64 15.47 2.79 -11.17
CA ASN A 64 16.74 3.49 -11.25
C ASN A 64 17.89 2.46 -11.24
N PRO A 65 18.62 2.30 -12.37
CA PRO A 65 19.81 1.48 -12.39
C PRO A 65 20.90 2.14 -11.53
N VAL A 66 21.54 1.35 -10.68
CA VAL A 66 22.66 1.80 -9.85
C VAL A 66 23.97 1.29 -10.44
N ALA A 67 25.04 2.05 -10.32
CA ALA A 67 26.36 1.72 -10.88
C ALA A 67 26.93 0.36 -10.43
N SER A 68 26.47 -0.17 -9.31
CA SER A 68 26.81 -1.51 -8.80
C SER A 68 26.12 -2.66 -9.54
N GLY A 69 25.30 -2.39 -10.56
CA GLY A 69 24.47 -3.39 -11.22
C GLY A 69 23.22 -3.81 -10.44
N GLN A 70 23.01 -3.27 -9.26
CA GLN A 70 21.77 -3.47 -8.50
C GLN A 70 20.67 -2.57 -9.04
N MET A 71 19.43 -3.03 -8.93
CA MET A 71 18.25 -2.27 -9.32
C MET A 71 17.62 -1.63 -8.07
N SER A 72 17.28 -0.37 -8.17
CA SER A 72 16.44 0.32 -7.17
C SER A 72 15.18 0.90 -7.83
N ALA A 73 14.19 1.22 -7.03
CA ALA A 73 12.98 1.88 -7.50
C ALA A 73 12.60 3.03 -6.57
N ASP A 74 12.19 4.14 -7.18
CA ASP A 74 11.39 5.17 -6.51
C ASP A 74 9.92 4.71 -6.55
N LEU A 75 9.38 4.42 -5.39
CA LEU A 75 8.00 3.99 -5.23
C LEU A 75 7.12 5.14 -4.79
N HIS A 76 6.07 5.39 -5.54
CA HIS A 76 4.95 6.25 -5.13
C HIS A 76 3.88 5.39 -4.47
N LEU A 77 3.59 5.65 -3.21
CA LEU A 77 2.61 4.90 -2.43
C LEU A 77 1.41 5.77 -2.09
N GLY A 78 0.29 5.12 -1.86
CA GLY A 78 -0.93 5.73 -1.37
C GLY A 78 -1.59 4.87 -0.29
N ALA A 79 -1.93 5.49 0.84
CA ALA A 79 -2.78 4.91 1.85
C ALA A 79 -4.17 5.56 1.77
N PHE A 80 -5.13 4.86 1.18
CA PHE A 80 -6.51 5.31 1.04
C PHE A 80 -7.29 5.02 2.31
N ILE A 81 -7.90 6.05 2.87
CA ILE A 81 -8.64 6.00 4.13
C ILE A 81 -10.12 6.13 3.82
N ILE A 82 -10.91 5.18 4.27
CA ILE A 82 -12.35 5.12 4.05
C ILE A 82 -13.05 5.21 5.40
N THR A 83 -13.89 6.21 5.58
CA THR A 83 -14.66 6.46 6.80
C THR A 83 -16.14 6.64 6.51
N THR A 84 -16.98 6.30 7.48
CA THR A 84 -18.45 6.39 7.41
C THR A 84 -19.01 7.03 8.67
N GLY A 85 -20.30 7.37 8.66
CA GLY A 85 -21.01 7.91 9.80
C GLY A 85 -21.03 9.44 9.85
N LYS A 86 -21.49 9.99 10.96
CA LYS A 86 -21.68 11.45 11.12
C LYS A 86 -20.35 12.19 11.19
N GLU A 87 -19.38 11.63 11.88
CA GLU A 87 -18.04 12.20 12.10
C GLU A 87 -17.01 11.73 11.05
N ARG A 88 -17.46 11.22 9.89
CA ARG A 88 -16.58 10.60 8.89
C ARG A 88 -15.47 11.53 8.39
N ASP A 89 -15.76 12.82 8.21
CA ASP A 89 -14.76 13.77 7.72
C ASP A 89 -13.69 14.04 8.78
N VAL A 90 -14.10 14.20 10.05
CA VAL A 90 -13.18 14.38 11.19
C VAL A 90 -12.32 13.13 11.37
N SER A 91 -12.90 11.94 11.33
CA SER A 91 -12.19 10.67 11.44
C SER A 91 -11.21 10.47 10.28
N SER A 92 -11.59 10.87 9.07
CA SER A 92 -10.73 10.78 7.89
C SER A 92 -9.49 11.67 8.04
N TRP A 93 -9.65 12.91 8.46
CA TRP A 93 -8.53 13.82 8.69
C TRP A 93 -7.62 13.36 9.83
N LEU A 94 -8.19 12.86 10.93
CA LEU A 94 -7.41 12.32 12.05
C LEU A 94 -6.53 11.15 11.62
N LEU A 95 -7.10 10.19 10.88
CA LEU A 95 -6.34 9.04 10.39
C LEU A 95 -5.28 9.47 9.36
N ALA A 96 -5.61 10.42 8.47
CA ALA A 96 -4.65 10.95 7.51
C ALA A 96 -3.47 11.65 8.18
N GLU A 97 -3.73 12.48 9.19
CA GLU A 97 -2.69 13.12 9.99
C GLU A 97 -1.81 12.07 10.70
N ALA A 98 -2.42 11.06 11.32
CA ALA A 98 -1.68 10.00 11.99
C ALA A 98 -0.74 9.25 11.04
N ILE A 99 -1.22 8.89 9.84
CA ILE A 99 -0.39 8.23 8.82
C ILE A 99 0.72 9.16 8.33
N ALA A 100 0.43 10.43 8.06
CA ALA A 100 1.42 11.41 7.63
C ALA A 100 2.52 11.61 8.68
N VAL A 101 2.18 11.64 9.96
CA VAL A 101 3.14 11.71 11.08
C VAL A 101 4.00 10.46 11.14
N LEU A 102 3.43 9.28 10.95
CA LEU A 102 4.20 8.04 10.86
C LEU A 102 5.20 8.10 9.70
N CYS A 103 4.82 8.63 8.54
CA CYS A 103 5.71 8.79 7.40
C CYS A 103 6.84 9.80 7.65
N HIS A 104 6.60 10.83 8.47
CA HIS A 104 7.57 11.92 8.68
C HIS A 104 8.80 11.49 9.49
N SER A 105 8.69 10.53 10.37
CA SER A 105 9.74 10.17 11.34
C SER A 105 10.90 9.32 10.78
N GLY A 106 11.14 9.33 9.47
CA GLY A 106 12.16 8.47 8.85
C GLY A 106 11.81 7.00 8.91
N GLN A 107 10.55 6.70 8.79
CA GLN A 107 9.98 5.37 8.95
C GLN A 107 10.51 4.40 7.88
N LEU A 108 11.14 3.33 8.32
CA LEU A 108 11.62 2.25 7.46
C LEU A 108 10.74 1.00 7.51
N TRP A 109 9.60 1.07 8.19
CA TRP A 109 8.60 0.00 8.28
C TRP A 109 9.16 -1.35 8.76
N GLY A 110 10.27 -1.31 9.50
CA GLY A 110 10.98 -2.51 9.94
C GLY A 110 11.77 -3.22 8.83
N LEU A 111 12.02 -2.55 7.70
CA LEU A 111 12.81 -3.06 6.60
C LEU A 111 14.16 -2.33 6.48
N THR A 112 15.11 -3.01 5.84
CA THR A 112 16.41 -2.45 5.46
C THR A 112 16.40 -2.03 3.98
N HIS A 113 17.39 -1.23 3.58
CA HIS A 113 17.56 -0.79 2.20
C HIS A 113 16.38 0.01 1.65
N LEU A 114 15.87 0.90 2.50
CA LEU A 114 14.86 1.91 2.18
C LEU A 114 15.42 3.31 2.47
N SER A 115 15.02 4.29 1.66
CA SER A 115 15.17 5.70 2.03
C SER A 115 14.12 6.12 3.06
N ALA A 116 14.28 7.31 3.64
CA ALA A 116 13.17 7.94 4.39
C ALA A 116 12.02 8.30 3.45
N PRO A 117 10.76 8.30 3.93
CA PRO A 117 9.63 8.84 3.18
C PRO A 117 9.84 10.32 2.85
N ARG A 118 9.44 10.73 1.65
CA ARG A 118 9.50 12.11 1.15
C ARG A 118 8.22 12.50 0.43
N GLU A 119 8.02 13.79 0.25
CA GLU A 119 6.87 14.35 -0.47
C GLU A 119 5.53 13.84 0.10
N VAL A 120 5.44 13.77 1.42
CA VAL A 120 4.22 13.32 2.11
C VAL A 120 3.12 14.36 1.94
N GLN A 121 2.00 13.95 1.38
CA GLN A 121 0.85 14.83 1.16
C GLN A 121 -0.46 14.11 1.49
N ILE A 122 -1.46 14.90 1.87
CA ILE A 122 -2.81 14.42 2.13
C ILE A 122 -3.75 15.05 1.11
N GLU A 123 -4.59 14.23 0.47
CA GLU A 123 -5.58 14.69 -0.49
C GLU A 123 -6.95 14.07 -0.19
N PRO A 124 -8.01 14.88 -0.03
CA PRO A 124 -9.37 14.37 0.04
C PRO A 124 -9.86 13.98 -1.36
N ILE A 125 -10.47 12.80 -1.50
CA ILE A 125 -11.07 12.33 -2.74
C ILE A 125 -12.55 12.67 -2.71
N ILE A 126 -12.95 13.67 -3.49
CA ILE A 126 -14.29 14.22 -3.47
C ILE A 126 -15.00 13.94 -4.80
N SER A 127 -16.17 13.28 -4.72
CA SER A 127 -17.12 13.20 -5.82
C SER A 127 -18.55 13.24 -5.29
N ALA A 128 -19.49 13.63 -6.13
CA ALA A 128 -20.90 13.64 -5.76
C ALA A 128 -21.40 12.24 -5.38
N ALA A 129 -20.96 11.23 -6.09
CA ALA A 129 -21.32 9.84 -5.84
C ALA A 129 -20.80 9.33 -4.50
N ILE A 130 -19.57 9.67 -4.11
CA ILE A 130 -18.99 9.34 -2.80
C ILE A 130 -19.79 10.02 -1.68
N LYS A 131 -20.11 11.30 -1.84
CA LYS A 131 -20.92 12.04 -0.85
C LYS A 131 -22.31 11.45 -0.65
N GLN A 132 -22.98 11.05 -1.73
CA GLN A 132 -24.31 10.42 -1.68
C GLN A 132 -24.31 9.09 -0.91
N ARG A 133 -23.19 8.38 -0.89
CA ARG A 133 -23.05 7.12 -0.15
C ARG A 133 -22.76 7.29 1.34
N GLY A 134 -22.59 8.52 1.81
CA GLY A 134 -22.28 8.80 3.22
C GLY A 134 -20.89 8.32 3.63
N VAL A 135 -19.95 8.34 2.68
CA VAL A 135 -18.57 7.93 2.84
C VAL A 135 -17.66 9.15 2.67
N SER A 136 -16.55 9.20 3.40
CA SER A 136 -15.43 10.09 3.12
C SER A 136 -14.22 9.26 2.79
N ILE A 137 -13.51 9.67 1.74
CA ILE A 137 -12.27 9.03 1.29
C ILE A 137 -11.19 10.10 1.22
N SER A 138 -10.05 9.82 1.83
CA SER A 138 -8.82 10.60 1.68
C SER A 138 -7.65 9.68 1.37
N VAL A 139 -6.57 10.24 0.87
CA VAL A 139 -5.33 9.49 0.62
C VAL A 139 -4.15 10.23 1.22
N VAL A 140 -3.26 9.49 1.83
CA VAL A 140 -1.91 9.96 2.17
C VAL A 140 -0.97 9.36 1.15
N GLU A 141 -0.30 10.20 0.39
CA GLU A 141 0.66 9.77 -0.62
C GLU A 141 2.07 10.16 -0.19
N TRP A 142 3.05 9.33 -0.54
CA TRP A 142 4.46 9.61 -0.31
C TRP A 142 5.35 8.86 -1.30
N HIS A 143 6.59 9.29 -1.41
CA HIS A 143 7.64 8.60 -2.17
C HIS A 143 8.66 7.97 -1.25
N GLN A 144 9.21 6.84 -1.65
CA GLN A 144 10.26 6.14 -0.92
C GLN A 144 11.11 5.27 -1.85
N ASP A 145 12.43 5.38 -1.77
CA ASP A 145 13.33 4.55 -2.58
C ASP A 145 13.50 3.18 -1.94
N LEU A 146 13.32 2.16 -2.74
CA LEU A 146 13.51 0.76 -2.39
C LEU A 146 14.70 0.21 -3.17
N HIS A 147 15.72 -0.26 -2.46
CA HIS A 147 16.92 -0.83 -3.04
C HIS A 147 16.89 -2.36 -3.09
N GLN A 148 17.82 -2.95 -3.84
CA GLN A 148 17.99 -4.40 -3.99
C GLN A 148 16.75 -5.11 -4.56
N LEU A 149 16.16 -4.54 -5.61
CA LEU A 149 15.08 -5.20 -6.34
C LEU A 149 15.59 -6.50 -6.98
N GLY A 150 14.69 -7.48 -7.07
CA GLY A 150 15.01 -8.78 -7.65
C GLY A 150 15.67 -9.77 -6.69
N HIS A 151 16.09 -9.30 -5.52
CA HIS A 151 16.57 -10.20 -4.46
C HIS A 151 15.46 -11.18 -4.09
N ASP A 152 15.81 -12.45 -3.96
CA ASP A 152 14.91 -13.55 -3.57
C ASP A 152 13.87 -14.02 -4.63
N ILE A 153 13.80 -13.41 -5.81
CA ILE A 153 12.84 -13.86 -6.85
C ILE A 153 13.49 -14.72 -7.94
N PHE A 154 14.82 -14.67 -8.10
CA PHE A 154 15.56 -15.49 -9.03
C PHE A 154 16.39 -16.55 -8.32
N CYS A 155 16.55 -17.73 -8.94
CA CYS A 155 17.55 -18.70 -8.56
C CYS A 155 18.93 -18.33 -9.14
N ASP A 156 19.99 -19.01 -8.70
CA ASP A 156 21.36 -18.74 -9.14
C ASP A 156 21.57 -18.89 -10.65
N GLU A 157 20.68 -19.64 -11.32
CA GLU A 157 20.67 -19.85 -12.77
C GLU A 157 19.95 -18.74 -13.55
N GLY A 158 19.49 -17.68 -12.85
CA GLY A 158 18.80 -16.55 -13.47
C GLY A 158 17.34 -16.81 -13.87
N GLN A 159 16.78 -17.93 -13.45
CA GLN A 159 15.37 -18.27 -13.67
C GLN A 159 14.50 -17.83 -12.48
N LEU A 160 13.27 -17.48 -12.76
CA LEU A 160 12.29 -17.18 -11.71
C LEU A 160 12.10 -18.43 -10.83
N LYS A 161 12.16 -18.27 -9.51
CA LYS A 161 11.91 -19.38 -8.58
C LYS A 161 10.51 -19.94 -8.81
N SER A 162 10.39 -21.26 -8.85
CA SER A 162 9.09 -21.92 -9.04
C SER A 162 8.12 -21.64 -7.88
N GLY A 163 6.85 -21.59 -8.17
CA GLY A 163 5.79 -21.41 -7.17
C GLY A 163 5.60 -19.96 -6.68
N LEU A 164 6.30 -18.96 -7.26
CA LEU A 164 6.09 -17.56 -6.92
C LEU A 164 4.84 -16.98 -7.59
N ILE A 165 4.41 -17.55 -8.70
CA ILE A 165 3.21 -17.15 -9.41
C ILE A 165 2.18 -18.28 -9.22
N SER A 166 1.04 -17.96 -8.62
CA SER A 166 -0.09 -18.89 -8.60
C SER A 166 -1.03 -18.51 -9.74
N TRP A 167 -1.38 -19.50 -10.53
CA TRP A 167 -2.43 -19.40 -11.52
C TRP A 167 -3.68 -19.95 -10.88
N ASP A 168 -4.60 -19.09 -10.48
CA ASP A 168 -5.93 -19.52 -10.10
C ASP A 168 -6.66 -19.94 -11.38
N ASN A 169 -6.56 -21.23 -11.71
CA ASN A 169 -7.41 -21.85 -12.71
C ASN A 169 -8.82 -21.98 -12.16
N GLU A 170 -9.47 -20.88 -11.81
CA GLU A 170 -10.93 -20.85 -11.75
C GLU A 170 -11.47 -20.67 -13.17
N VAL A 171 -11.32 -21.70 -13.97
CA VAL A 171 -12.28 -21.94 -15.06
C VAL A 171 -13.55 -22.38 -14.37
N GLY A 172 -14.44 -21.42 -14.12
CA GLY A 172 -15.79 -21.72 -13.69
C GLY A 172 -16.43 -22.69 -14.67
N ALA A 173 -16.79 -23.80 -14.14
CA ALA A 173 -17.71 -24.71 -14.81
C ALA A 173 -19.10 -24.08 -14.84
#